data_6f9750c86db9f7b398303d65ba538b56
#
_entry.id   6f9750c86db9f7b398303d65ba538b56
#
_cell.length_a   1.000
_cell.length_b   1.000
_cell.length_c   1.000
_cell.angle_alpha   90.00
_cell.angle_beta   90.00
_cell.angle_gamma   90.00
#
_symmetry.space_group_name_H-M   'P 1'
#
loop_
_entity.id
_entity.type
_entity.pdbx_description
1 polymer ?
#
loop_
_entity_poly.entity_id
_entity_poly.type
_entity_poly.pdbx_seq_one_letter_code
_entity_poly.pdbx_strand_id
1 'polypeptide(L)'
;MNEDMQVVINFYKKFDRYKDNTDEEIYQHILPSFQLKQYKIHKDGENVIAFTNWAFLNKEAQNRYVKTAKLNQEDWNSGDRLWHI
;
A
#
# COMPACT_ATOMS: atom_id res chain seq x y z
N MET A 1 14.97 -4.92 5.39
CA MET A 1 13.54 -5.14 5.07
C MET A 1 12.96 -6.06 6.12
N ASN A 2 11.80 -5.75 6.68
CA ASN A 2 11.24 -6.65 7.68
C ASN A 2 10.54 -7.85 7.01
N GLU A 3 10.29 -8.88 7.81
CA GLU A 3 9.70 -10.13 7.34
C GLU A 3 8.30 -9.93 6.76
N ASP A 4 7.48 -9.08 7.39
CA ASP A 4 6.13 -8.80 6.91
C ASP A 4 6.13 -8.12 5.56
N MET A 5 7.10 -7.24 5.31
CA MET A 5 7.24 -6.56 4.03
C MET A 5 7.47 -7.56 2.91
N GLN A 6 8.37 -8.52 3.12
CA GLN A 6 8.65 -9.55 2.10
C GLN A 6 7.45 -10.44 1.84
N VAL A 7 6.71 -10.79 2.90
CA VAL A 7 5.49 -11.59 2.78
C VAL A 7 4.46 -10.87 1.93
N VAL A 8 4.28 -9.56 2.14
CA VAL A 8 3.33 -8.76 1.36
C VAL A 8 3.78 -8.61 -0.09
N ILE A 9 5.08 -8.40 -0.33
CA ILE A 9 5.62 -8.34 -1.70
C ILE A 9 5.31 -9.64 -2.45
N ASN A 10 5.56 -10.78 -1.82
CA ASN A 10 5.27 -12.08 -2.43
C ASN A 10 3.78 -12.25 -2.71
N PHE A 11 2.92 -11.74 -1.83
CA PHE A 11 1.48 -11.79 -2.03
C PHE A 11 1.05 -10.97 -3.24
N TYR A 12 1.59 -9.75 -3.41
CA TYR A 12 1.29 -8.90 -4.56
C TYR A 12 1.62 -9.58 -5.89
N LYS A 13 2.71 -10.34 -5.93
CA LYS A 13 3.15 -11.02 -7.15
C LYS A 13 2.21 -12.12 -7.63
N LYS A 14 1.25 -12.53 -6.82
CA LYS A 14 0.23 -13.52 -7.22
C LYS A 14 -0.85 -12.92 -8.10
N PHE A 15 -0.95 -11.60 -8.20
CA PHE A 15 -1.96 -10.91 -8.99
C PHE A 15 -1.41 -10.49 -10.33
N ASP A 16 -2.20 -10.66 -11.40
CA ASP A 16 -1.78 -10.34 -12.76
C ASP A 16 -1.27 -8.90 -12.91
N ARG A 17 -1.88 -7.98 -12.17
CA ARG A 17 -1.49 -6.56 -12.21
C ARG A 17 -0.05 -6.34 -11.77
N TYR A 18 0.46 -7.17 -10.85
CA TYR A 18 1.77 -6.96 -10.21
C TYR A 18 2.78 -8.07 -10.48
N LYS A 19 2.40 -9.15 -11.16
CA LYS A 19 3.27 -10.32 -11.32
C LYS A 19 4.59 -10.03 -12.04
N ASP A 20 4.58 -9.04 -12.93
CA ASP A 20 5.75 -8.65 -13.73
C ASP A 20 6.54 -7.51 -13.08
N ASN A 21 6.06 -6.97 -11.96
CA ASN A 21 6.78 -5.94 -11.23
C ASN A 21 7.93 -6.55 -10.43
N THR A 22 9.02 -5.79 -10.31
CA THR A 22 10.12 -6.21 -9.43
C THR A 22 9.73 -6.06 -7.97
N ASP A 23 10.47 -6.75 -7.09
CA ASP A 23 10.29 -6.60 -5.64
C ASP A 23 10.45 -5.14 -5.22
N GLU A 24 11.43 -4.44 -5.80
CA GLU A 24 11.67 -3.03 -5.51
C GLU A 24 10.50 -2.14 -5.89
N GLU A 25 9.87 -2.39 -7.03
CA GLU A 25 8.71 -1.62 -7.45
C GLU A 25 7.53 -1.79 -6.48
N ILE A 26 7.27 -3.03 -6.08
CA ILE A 26 6.21 -3.33 -5.11
C ILE A 26 6.57 -2.73 -3.75
N TYR A 27 7.82 -2.85 -3.33
CA TYR A 27 8.33 -2.28 -2.08
C TYR A 27 8.05 -0.78 -2.01
N GLN A 28 8.38 -0.04 -3.07
CA GLN A 28 8.14 1.41 -3.11
C GLN A 28 6.65 1.76 -3.06
N HIS A 29 5.82 0.91 -3.65
CA HIS A 29 4.37 1.12 -3.66
C HIS A 29 3.76 1.01 -2.25
N ILE A 30 4.22 0.06 -1.45
CA ILE A 30 3.64 -0.22 -0.12
C ILE A 30 4.40 0.43 1.03
N LEU A 31 5.62 0.90 0.80
CA LEU A 31 6.49 1.44 1.85
C LEU A 31 5.84 2.53 2.70
N PRO A 32 5.16 3.54 2.11
CA PRO A 32 4.55 4.60 2.93
C PRO A 32 3.56 4.05 3.95
N SER A 33 2.72 3.08 3.58
CA SER A 33 1.75 2.49 4.52
C SER A 33 2.45 1.74 5.65
N PHE A 34 3.59 1.09 5.37
CA PHE A 34 4.36 0.40 6.40
C PHE A 34 5.02 1.39 7.36
N GLN A 35 5.61 2.47 6.84
CA GLN A 35 6.25 3.49 7.67
C GLN A 35 5.27 4.17 8.61
N LEU A 36 4.03 4.35 8.18
CA LEU A 36 2.97 5.01 8.95
C LEU A 36 2.13 4.03 9.76
N LYS A 37 2.37 2.73 9.61
CA LYS A 37 1.56 1.67 10.22
C LYS A 37 0.08 1.76 9.81
N GLN A 38 -0.16 2.16 8.58
CA GLN A 38 -1.49 2.30 7.98
C GLN A 38 -1.80 1.11 7.08
N TYR A 39 -1.66 -0.10 7.61
CA TYR A 39 -1.89 -1.34 6.87
C TYR A 39 -2.37 -2.45 7.78
N LYS A 40 -2.96 -3.48 7.17
CA LYS A 40 -3.31 -4.72 7.86
C LYS A 40 -3.07 -5.90 6.93
N ILE A 41 -2.40 -6.92 7.46
CA ILE A 41 -2.20 -8.19 6.78
C ILE A 41 -3.22 -9.19 7.32
N HIS A 42 -4.03 -9.75 6.43
CA HIS A 42 -5.05 -10.74 6.79
C HIS A 42 -4.50 -12.12 6.46
N LYS A 43 -4.47 -13.00 7.47
CA LYS A 43 -3.92 -14.35 7.32
C LYS A 43 -4.96 -15.41 7.70
N ASP A 44 -4.83 -16.57 7.04
CA ASP A 44 -5.50 -17.81 7.44
C ASP A 44 -4.37 -18.80 7.78
N GLY A 45 -4.14 -19.01 9.07
CA GLY A 45 -2.93 -19.73 9.51
C GLY A 45 -1.68 -18.92 9.14
N GLU A 46 -0.79 -19.53 8.37
CA GLU A 46 0.43 -18.86 7.89
C GLU A 46 0.27 -18.25 6.51
N ASN A 47 -0.89 -18.43 5.88
CA ASN A 47 -1.12 -17.95 4.52
C ASN A 47 -1.74 -16.57 4.52
N VAL A 48 -1.14 -15.65 3.75
CA VAL A 48 -1.72 -14.32 3.53
C VAL A 48 -2.88 -14.46 2.54
N ILE A 49 -4.06 -14.01 2.96
CA ILE A 49 -5.25 -14.06 2.12
C ILE A 49 -5.68 -12.68 1.65
N ALA A 50 -5.26 -11.62 2.33
CA ALA A 50 -5.55 -10.25 1.91
C ALA A 50 -4.55 -9.29 2.55
N PHE A 51 -4.38 -8.15 1.91
CA PHE A 51 -3.61 -7.02 2.43
C PHE A 51 -4.41 -5.75 2.19
N THR A 52 -4.61 -4.96 3.24
CA THR A 52 -5.28 -3.67 3.12
C THR A 52 -4.36 -2.59 3.64
N ASN A 53 -4.35 -1.45 2.96
CA ASN A 53 -3.67 -0.27 3.42
C ASN A 53 -4.55 0.95 3.15
N TRP A 54 -4.24 2.04 3.83
CA TRP A 54 -5.07 3.24 3.75
C TRP A 54 -4.22 4.48 3.91
N ALA A 55 -4.78 5.59 3.46
CA ALA A 55 -4.16 6.90 3.59
C ALA A 55 -5.18 7.89 4.14
N PHE A 56 -4.69 8.89 4.86
CA PHE A 56 -5.49 10.02 5.31
C PHE A 56 -5.10 11.23 4.48
N LEU A 57 -5.98 11.65 3.58
CA LEU A 57 -5.66 12.65 2.57
C LEU A 57 -6.28 14.00 2.91
N ASN A 58 -5.57 15.08 2.60
CA ASN A 58 -6.17 16.39 2.54
C ASN A 58 -6.89 16.55 1.19
N LYS A 59 -7.60 17.68 1.01
CA LYS A 59 -8.39 17.90 -0.20
C LYS A 59 -7.55 17.89 -1.47
N GLU A 60 -6.38 18.50 -1.44
CA GLU A 60 -5.49 18.56 -2.61
C GLU A 60 -4.97 17.19 -3.00
N ALA A 61 -4.52 16.41 -2.00
CA ALA A 61 -4.03 15.04 -2.23
C ALA A 61 -5.15 14.15 -2.76
N GLN A 62 -6.37 14.27 -2.19
CA GLN A 62 -7.53 13.52 -2.64
C GLN A 62 -7.84 13.83 -4.11
N ASN A 63 -7.90 15.10 -4.47
CA ASN A 63 -8.19 15.51 -5.85
C ASN A 63 -7.14 14.98 -6.82
N ARG A 64 -5.87 15.02 -6.45
CA ARG A 64 -4.78 14.50 -7.27
C ARG A 64 -4.90 12.99 -7.41
N TYR A 65 -5.19 12.28 -6.33
CA TYR A 65 -5.33 10.82 -6.35
C TYR A 65 -6.49 10.37 -7.25
N VAL A 66 -7.62 11.07 -7.16
CA VAL A 66 -8.79 10.77 -8.02
C VAL A 66 -8.43 10.92 -9.50
N LYS A 67 -7.60 11.91 -9.85
CA LYS A 67 -7.23 12.17 -11.24
C LYS A 67 -6.12 11.26 -11.75
N THR A 68 -5.14 10.94 -10.93
CA THR A 68 -3.90 10.29 -11.37
C THR A 68 -3.68 8.90 -10.79
N ALA A 69 -4.45 8.52 -9.78
CA ALA A 69 -4.25 7.28 -9.00
C ALA A 69 -2.85 7.18 -8.38
N LYS A 70 -2.20 8.32 -8.13
CA LYS A 70 -0.86 8.39 -7.56
C LYS A 70 -0.85 9.24 -6.31
N LEU A 71 -0.03 8.81 -5.33
CA LEU A 71 0.20 9.53 -4.09
C LEU A 71 1.69 9.73 -3.90
N ASN A 72 2.06 10.94 -3.49
CA ASN A 72 3.40 11.21 -2.99
C ASN A 72 3.52 10.69 -1.56
N GLN A 73 4.75 10.45 -1.10
CA GLN A 73 4.95 9.93 0.25
C GLN A 73 4.30 10.81 1.32
N GLU A 74 4.40 12.12 1.20
CA GLU A 74 3.81 13.06 2.16
C GLU A 74 2.27 13.12 2.12
N ASP A 75 1.65 12.59 1.06
CA ASP A 75 0.20 12.60 0.93
C ASP A 75 -0.48 11.60 1.86
N TRP A 76 0.19 10.51 2.22
CA TRP A 76 -0.41 9.38 2.94
C TRP A 76 -0.97 9.74 4.32
N ASN A 77 -0.49 10.81 4.92
CA ASN A 77 -0.99 11.28 6.22
C ASN A 77 -1.08 12.81 6.20
N SER A 78 -1.74 13.34 5.19
CA SER A 78 -1.82 14.78 4.96
C SER A 78 -3.11 15.42 5.47
N GLY A 79 -4.12 14.64 5.82
CA GLY A 79 -5.41 15.17 6.23
C GLY A 79 -6.24 14.16 7.01
N ASP A 80 -7.56 14.28 6.89
CA ASP A 80 -8.52 13.47 7.66
C ASP A 80 -9.45 12.62 6.79
N ARG A 81 -9.23 12.57 5.47
CA ARG A 81 -10.07 11.82 4.56
C ARG A 81 -9.48 10.44 4.35
N LEU A 82 -10.15 9.41 4.88
CA LEU A 82 -9.70 8.02 4.80
C LEU A 82 -9.93 7.44 3.40
N TRP A 83 -8.87 6.92 2.81
CA TRP A 83 -8.95 6.20 1.54
C TRP A 83 -8.21 4.87 1.66
N HIS A 84 -8.85 3.80 1.22
CA HIS A 84 -8.20 2.51 1.05
C HIS A 84 -7.42 2.52 -0.26
N ILE A 85 -6.14 2.22 -0.18
CA ILE A 85 -5.23 2.23 -1.30
C ILE A 85 -4.97 0.78 -1.77
#